data_33edbea79da9959b42297f1c86f430b5
#
_entry.id   33edbea79da9959b42297f1c86f430b5
#
_cell.length_a   1.000
_cell.length_b   1.000
_cell.length_c   1.000
_cell.angle_alpha   90.00
_cell.angle_beta   90.00
_cell.angle_gamma   90.00
#
_symmetry.space_group_name_H-M   'P 1'
#
loop_
_entity.id
_entity.type
_entity.pdbx_description
1 polymer ?
#
loop_
_entity_poly.entity_id
_entity_poly.type
_entity_poly.pdbx_seq_one_letter_code
_entity_poly.pdbx_strand_id
1 'polypeptide(L)'
;MKTFQDMRKINVNDRVEKKDGLSYLTWSWAWDEFKQAYPEATYEVLKNADGLPYFESSAGAMCYTRVTVAGLTHEMWLPVMDGKNKAMKSAPYTYSVRDFKTKQQVEKTVEGFTMFDVNKTVMRCLVKNLAMFGLGLYIYAGEDLPSEDPPEPIDITPHLKAIGDAVDLDALKNTYIASVRVCNGDASAMKQLEAAKDARKAALTGAQA
;
A
#
# COMPACT_ATOMS: atom_id res chain seq x y z
N MET A 1 14.04 22.43 22.55
CA MET A 1 14.24 21.38 21.55
C MET A 1 13.47 20.16 22.02
N LYS A 2 12.57 19.61 21.19
CA LYS A 2 11.82 18.37 21.55
C LYS A 2 12.79 17.18 21.57
N THR A 3 12.52 16.19 22.42
CA THR A 3 13.23 14.91 22.40
C THR A 3 12.65 13.98 21.35
N PHE A 4 13.34 12.88 21.01
CA PHE A 4 12.79 11.80 20.16
C PHE A 4 11.43 11.30 20.69
N GLN A 5 11.31 11.15 22.03
CA GLN A 5 10.07 10.69 22.65
C GLN A 5 8.93 11.72 22.52
N ASP A 6 9.24 13.02 22.54
CA ASP A 6 8.25 14.06 22.33
C ASP A 6 7.75 14.06 20.88
N MET A 7 8.68 13.92 19.91
CA MET A 7 8.35 13.84 18.48
C MET A 7 7.49 12.61 18.17
N ARG A 8 7.81 11.48 18.81
CA ARG A 8 7.07 10.22 18.63
C ARG A 8 5.62 10.27 19.12
N LYS A 9 5.30 11.17 20.05
CA LYS A 9 3.94 11.37 20.59
C LYS A 9 3.06 12.24 19.72
N ILE A 10 3.62 12.93 18.72
CA ILE A 10 2.85 13.77 17.82
C ILE A 10 1.92 12.87 16.99
N ASN A 11 0.60 13.15 17.09
CA ASN A 11 -0.39 12.44 16.31
C ASN A 11 -0.41 12.98 14.87
N VAL A 12 -0.08 12.13 13.90
CA VAL A 12 -0.07 12.49 12.47
C VAL A 12 -1.24 11.86 11.68
N ASN A 13 -2.15 11.15 12.34
CA ASN A 13 -3.18 10.33 11.67
C ASN A 13 -4.05 11.13 10.69
N ASP A 14 -4.41 12.37 11.04
CA ASP A 14 -5.23 13.24 10.18
C ASP A 14 -4.48 13.78 8.95
N ARG A 15 -3.18 13.48 8.85
CA ARG A 15 -2.28 13.94 7.77
C ARG A 15 -1.72 12.79 6.94
N VAL A 16 -2.17 11.57 7.23
CA VAL A 16 -1.73 10.34 6.56
C VAL A 16 -2.75 9.91 5.52
N GLU A 17 -2.29 9.71 4.30
CA GLU A 17 -3.03 9.04 3.24
C GLU A 17 -2.48 7.62 3.06
N LYS A 18 -3.37 6.63 2.93
CA LYS A 18 -2.98 5.26 2.60
C LYS A 18 -3.26 4.99 1.12
N LYS A 19 -2.25 4.51 0.41
CA LYS A 19 -2.35 4.15 -0.99
C LYS A 19 -1.45 2.95 -1.29
N ASP A 20 -2.02 1.94 -1.95
CA ASP A 20 -1.31 0.73 -2.40
C ASP A 20 -0.51 0.03 -1.26
N GLY A 21 -1.09 -0.01 -0.05
CA GLY A 21 -0.49 -0.61 1.14
C GLY A 21 0.59 0.24 1.83
N LEU A 22 0.90 1.42 1.30
CA LEU A 22 1.88 2.34 1.88
C LEU A 22 1.23 3.55 2.54
N SER A 23 1.86 4.05 3.60
CA SER A 23 1.47 5.27 4.30
C SER A 23 2.19 6.47 3.72
N TYR A 24 1.46 7.54 3.45
CA TYR A 24 1.98 8.79 2.91
C TYR A 24 1.63 9.93 3.86
N LEU A 25 2.63 10.47 4.53
CA LEU A 25 2.49 11.70 5.30
C LEU A 25 2.84 12.89 4.40
N THR A 26 1.99 13.93 4.41
CA THR A 26 2.21 15.14 3.60
C THR A 26 3.53 15.79 3.98
N TRP A 27 4.46 15.90 3.01
CA TRP A 27 5.84 16.34 3.26
C TRP A 27 5.92 17.78 3.77
N SER A 28 5.06 18.68 3.25
CA SER A 28 5.06 20.10 3.64
C SER A 28 4.64 20.28 5.10
N TRP A 29 3.60 19.55 5.53
CA TRP A 29 3.18 19.53 6.92
C TRP A 29 4.25 18.91 7.82
N ALA A 30 4.83 17.78 7.41
CA ALA A 30 5.84 17.08 8.18
C ALA A 30 7.09 17.96 8.38
N TRP A 31 7.51 18.68 7.36
CA TRP A 31 8.64 19.60 7.44
C TRP A 31 8.33 20.82 8.31
N ASP A 32 7.13 21.40 8.19
CA ASP A 32 6.71 22.53 9.05
C ASP A 32 6.69 22.13 10.53
N GLU A 33 6.03 21.04 10.88
CA GLU A 33 6.00 20.51 12.26
C GLU A 33 7.41 20.19 12.78
N PHE A 34 8.26 19.65 11.92
CA PHE A 34 9.63 19.33 12.26
C PHE A 34 10.46 20.60 12.51
N LYS A 35 10.29 21.63 11.71
CA LYS A 35 10.96 22.93 11.87
C LYS A 35 10.48 23.70 13.12
N GLN A 36 9.23 23.54 13.51
CA GLN A 36 8.73 24.09 14.78
C GLN A 36 9.40 23.42 15.97
N ALA A 37 9.67 22.12 15.90
CA ALA A 37 10.38 21.38 16.95
C ALA A 37 11.90 21.64 16.96
N TYR A 38 12.47 21.77 15.78
CA TYR A 38 13.90 21.94 15.53
C TYR A 38 14.17 23.07 14.52
N PRO A 39 14.14 24.36 14.95
CA PRO A 39 14.30 25.51 14.05
C PRO A 39 15.58 25.47 13.20
N GLU A 40 16.66 24.91 13.76
CA GLU A 40 17.97 24.79 13.08
C GLU A 40 18.11 23.56 12.19
N ALA A 41 17.07 22.72 12.10
CA ALA A 41 17.11 21.53 11.26
C ALA A 41 17.35 21.91 9.79
N THR A 42 18.20 21.15 9.14
CA THR A 42 18.46 21.25 7.70
C THR A 42 18.26 19.90 7.03
N TYR A 43 17.97 19.92 5.73
CA TYR A 43 18.04 18.72 4.92
C TYR A 43 18.82 18.95 3.64
N GLU A 44 19.35 17.87 3.10
CA GLU A 44 20.06 17.79 1.84
C GLU A 44 19.48 16.66 1.00
N VAL A 45 19.33 16.90 -0.29
CA VAL A 45 19.05 15.86 -1.30
C VAL A 45 20.37 15.54 -1.97
N LEU A 46 20.83 14.29 -1.86
CA LEU A 46 22.07 13.86 -2.47
C LEU A 46 21.92 13.80 -3.99
N LYS A 47 22.97 14.22 -4.68
CA LYS A 47 23.03 14.27 -6.14
C LYS A 47 24.16 13.40 -6.65
N ASN A 48 23.94 12.78 -7.81
CA ASN A 48 24.96 12.04 -8.53
C ASN A 48 26.01 12.98 -9.18
N ALA A 49 26.97 12.45 -9.89
CA ALA A 49 28.04 13.22 -10.55
C ALA A 49 27.52 14.22 -11.57
N ASP A 50 26.35 13.97 -12.17
CA ASP A 50 25.70 14.86 -13.15
C ASP A 50 24.80 15.92 -12.47
N GLY A 51 24.76 15.98 -11.15
CA GLY A 51 23.95 16.91 -10.39
C GLY A 51 22.47 16.49 -10.27
N LEU A 52 22.09 15.29 -10.68
CA LEU A 52 20.73 14.77 -10.63
C LEU A 52 20.42 14.15 -9.26
N PRO A 53 19.18 14.31 -8.71
CA PRO A 53 18.81 13.87 -7.38
C PRO A 53 18.44 12.37 -7.31
N TYR A 54 19.08 11.53 -8.10
CA TYR A 54 18.94 10.09 -8.08
C TYR A 54 20.22 9.38 -8.49
N PHE A 55 20.31 8.11 -8.12
CA PHE A 55 21.40 7.21 -8.46
C PHE A 55 20.80 5.96 -9.10
N GLU A 56 21.26 5.59 -10.30
CA GLU A 56 20.74 4.44 -11.01
C GLU A 56 21.75 3.30 -11.04
N SER A 57 21.28 2.08 -10.95
CA SER A 57 22.02 0.84 -11.10
C SER A 57 21.20 -0.18 -11.90
N SER A 58 21.76 -1.36 -12.13
CA SER A 58 21.02 -2.48 -12.75
C SER A 58 19.78 -2.90 -11.95
N ALA A 59 19.73 -2.62 -10.64
CA ALA A 59 18.60 -2.94 -9.76
C ALA A 59 17.46 -1.90 -9.84
N GLY A 60 17.75 -0.68 -10.29
CA GLY A 60 16.79 0.43 -10.36
C GLY A 60 17.40 1.74 -9.91
N ALA A 61 16.58 2.80 -9.84
CA ALA A 61 16.98 4.12 -9.38
C ALA A 61 16.61 4.33 -7.90
N MET A 62 17.46 5.07 -7.17
CA MET A 62 17.28 5.40 -5.76
C MET A 62 17.51 6.89 -5.51
N CYS A 63 16.74 7.46 -4.57
CA CYS A 63 16.94 8.80 -4.04
C CYS A 63 17.44 8.73 -2.60
N TYR A 64 18.23 9.73 -2.20
CA TYR A 64 18.82 9.83 -0.87
C TYR A 64 18.56 11.21 -0.28
N THR A 65 18.28 11.26 1.02
CA THR A 65 18.19 12.50 1.78
C THR A 65 19.01 12.40 3.05
N ARG A 66 19.57 13.51 3.49
CA ARG A 66 20.15 13.68 4.82
C ARG A 66 19.38 14.73 5.58
N VAL A 67 19.09 14.47 6.84
CA VAL A 67 18.50 15.44 7.77
C VAL A 67 19.44 15.60 8.94
N THR A 68 19.76 16.84 9.27
CA THR A 68 20.67 17.16 10.37
C THR A 68 19.96 18.02 11.41
N VAL A 69 20.05 17.61 12.68
CA VAL A 69 19.54 18.29 13.86
C VAL A 69 20.62 18.30 14.94
N ALA A 70 21.04 19.48 15.39
CA ALA A 70 22.02 19.63 16.48
C ALA A 70 23.29 18.76 16.30
N GLY A 71 23.79 18.65 15.07
CA GLY A 71 24.98 17.86 14.73
C GLY A 71 24.72 16.36 14.50
N LEU A 72 23.53 15.84 14.83
CA LEU A 72 23.14 14.48 14.47
C LEU A 72 22.57 14.47 13.06
N THR A 73 23.12 13.61 12.20
CA THR A 73 22.67 13.43 10.83
C THR A 73 22.16 12.00 10.60
N HIS A 74 20.94 11.90 10.08
CA HIS A 74 20.42 10.65 9.54
C HIS A 74 20.37 10.71 8.02
N GLU A 75 20.75 9.60 7.38
CA GLU A 75 20.59 9.38 5.94
C GLU A 75 19.46 8.38 5.72
N MET A 76 18.65 8.65 4.71
CA MET A 76 17.56 7.78 4.28
C MET A 76 17.63 7.63 2.77
N TRP A 77 17.22 6.47 2.29
CA TRP A 77 17.09 6.21 0.86
C TRP A 77 15.77 5.51 0.53
N LEU A 78 15.27 5.77 -0.67
CA LEU A 78 14.10 5.07 -1.20
C LEU A 78 14.30 4.77 -2.69
N PRO A 79 13.83 3.61 -3.17
CA PRO A 79 13.78 3.34 -4.60
C PRO A 79 12.72 4.22 -5.27
N VAL A 80 13.00 4.62 -6.51
CA VAL A 80 11.96 5.15 -7.41
C VAL A 80 11.09 3.98 -7.82
N MET A 81 9.80 4.04 -7.53
CA MET A 81 8.87 2.92 -7.69
C MET A 81 7.63 3.33 -8.47
N ASP A 82 7.09 2.35 -9.21
CA ASP A 82 5.76 2.46 -9.82
C ASP A 82 4.63 2.28 -8.78
N GLY A 83 3.37 2.40 -9.21
CA GLY A 83 2.20 2.22 -8.34
C GLY A 83 2.00 0.79 -7.81
N LYS A 84 2.82 -0.16 -8.24
CA LYS A 84 2.83 -1.57 -7.78
C LYS A 84 4.07 -1.89 -6.94
N ASN A 85 4.75 -0.88 -6.44
CA ASN A 85 5.97 -0.98 -5.64
C ASN A 85 7.13 -1.69 -6.35
N LYS A 86 7.18 -1.65 -7.70
CA LYS A 86 8.32 -2.17 -8.47
C LYS A 86 9.33 -1.06 -8.70
N ALA A 87 10.62 -1.36 -8.45
CA ALA A 87 11.71 -0.42 -8.71
C ALA A 87 11.74 -0.07 -10.20
N MET A 88 11.80 1.23 -10.50
CA MET A 88 11.85 1.75 -11.86
C MET A 88 13.30 1.98 -12.30
N LYS A 89 13.53 1.94 -13.61
CA LYS A 89 14.78 2.28 -14.29
C LYS A 89 14.53 3.45 -15.24
N SER A 90 15.58 4.04 -15.78
CA SER A 90 15.45 5.06 -16.84
C SER A 90 14.79 4.50 -18.10
N ALA A 91 15.05 3.23 -18.42
CA ALA A 91 14.41 2.51 -19.51
C ALA A 91 13.34 1.54 -18.99
N PRO A 92 12.23 1.34 -19.72
CA PRO A 92 11.23 0.33 -19.36
C PRO A 92 11.83 -1.08 -19.40
N TYR A 93 11.29 -1.98 -18.59
CA TYR A 93 11.66 -3.39 -18.59
C TYR A 93 10.46 -4.30 -18.34
N THR A 94 10.54 -5.55 -18.80
CA THR A 94 9.53 -6.56 -18.57
C THR A 94 9.99 -7.57 -17.52
N TYR A 95 9.03 -8.17 -16.83
CA TYR A 95 9.25 -9.28 -15.91
C TYR A 95 8.06 -10.23 -15.97
N SER A 96 8.33 -11.54 -15.79
CA SER A 96 7.30 -12.56 -15.79
C SER A 96 6.79 -12.81 -14.37
N VAL A 97 5.47 -12.88 -14.23
CA VAL A 97 4.80 -13.33 -13.00
C VAL A 97 3.82 -14.43 -13.33
N ARG A 98 3.64 -15.36 -12.39
CA ARG A 98 2.58 -16.34 -12.52
C ARG A 98 1.25 -15.68 -12.17
N ASP A 99 0.34 -15.66 -13.13
CA ASP A 99 -1.02 -15.19 -12.89
C ASP A 99 -1.74 -16.15 -11.93
N PHE A 100 -2.31 -15.58 -10.86
CA PHE A 100 -2.86 -16.38 -9.78
C PHE A 100 -4.11 -17.16 -10.22
N LYS A 101 -4.94 -16.58 -11.10
CA LYS A 101 -6.20 -17.18 -11.58
C LYS A 101 -5.96 -18.22 -12.67
N THR A 102 -5.16 -17.85 -13.66
CA THR A 102 -4.92 -18.72 -14.84
C THR A 102 -3.76 -19.70 -14.63
N LYS A 103 -2.95 -19.49 -13.58
CA LYS A 103 -1.70 -20.23 -13.31
C LYS A 103 -0.66 -20.14 -14.44
N GLN A 104 -0.87 -19.28 -15.42
CA GLN A 104 0.03 -19.06 -16.56
C GLN A 104 1.06 -17.97 -16.24
N GLN A 105 2.20 -18.02 -16.94
CA GLN A 105 3.17 -16.94 -16.90
C GLN A 105 2.65 -15.77 -17.74
N VAL A 106 2.62 -14.58 -17.15
CA VAL A 106 2.20 -13.33 -17.78
C VAL A 106 3.34 -12.34 -17.70
N GLU A 107 3.69 -11.72 -18.81
CA GLU A 107 4.64 -10.62 -18.83
C GLU A 107 3.98 -9.32 -18.37
N LYS A 108 4.67 -8.59 -17.50
CA LYS A 108 4.29 -7.26 -17.05
C LYS A 108 5.43 -6.29 -17.34
N THR A 109 5.08 -5.06 -17.70
CA THR A 109 6.03 -3.99 -17.97
C THR A 109 6.07 -3.02 -16.80
N VAL A 110 7.28 -2.59 -16.44
CA VAL A 110 7.54 -1.42 -15.61
C VAL A 110 8.04 -0.33 -16.55
N GLU A 111 7.35 0.80 -16.58
CA GLU A 111 7.72 1.95 -17.39
C GLU A 111 9.00 2.62 -16.88
N GLY A 112 9.67 3.37 -17.75
CA GLY A 112 10.80 4.22 -17.34
C GLY A 112 10.32 5.32 -16.40
N PHE A 113 11.14 5.64 -15.37
CA PHE A 113 10.80 6.72 -14.45
C PHE A 113 10.90 8.09 -15.15
N THR A 114 10.13 9.04 -14.65
CA THR A 114 10.19 10.45 -15.01
C THR A 114 10.77 11.27 -13.85
N MET A 115 11.17 12.51 -14.10
CA MET A 115 11.60 13.42 -13.03
C MET A 115 10.48 13.72 -12.01
N PHE A 116 9.22 13.53 -12.40
CA PHE A 116 8.10 13.59 -11.46
C PHE A 116 8.14 12.44 -10.45
N ASP A 117 8.45 11.21 -10.88
CA ASP A 117 8.60 10.04 -10.00
C ASP A 117 9.80 10.21 -9.08
N VAL A 118 10.90 10.76 -9.59
CA VAL A 118 12.08 11.13 -8.79
C VAL A 118 11.71 12.14 -7.71
N ASN A 119 11.05 13.25 -8.07
CA ASN A 119 10.63 14.26 -7.10
C ASN A 119 9.69 13.71 -6.03
N LYS A 120 8.72 12.90 -6.43
CA LYS A 120 7.81 12.19 -5.52
C LYS A 120 8.58 11.30 -4.53
N THR A 121 9.58 10.58 -5.03
CA THR A 121 10.43 9.70 -4.21
C THR A 121 11.30 10.51 -3.24
N VAL A 122 11.89 11.63 -3.68
CA VAL A 122 12.67 12.54 -2.81
C VAL A 122 11.82 13.04 -1.64
N MET A 123 10.59 13.49 -1.89
CA MET A 123 9.70 13.98 -0.81
C MET A 123 9.29 12.87 0.15
N ARG A 124 9.02 11.65 -0.32
CA ARG A 124 8.77 10.49 0.54
C ARG A 124 10.01 10.11 1.35
N CYS A 125 11.18 10.14 0.72
CA CYS A 125 12.47 9.88 1.37
C CYS A 125 12.71 10.87 2.52
N LEU A 126 12.47 12.17 2.28
CA LEU A 126 12.57 13.19 3.30
C LEU A 126 11.67 12.88 4.51
N VAL A 127 10.39 12.59 4.28
CA VAL A 127 9.44 12.31 5.37
C VAL A 127 9.84 11.07 6.18
N LYS A 128 10.28 9.98 5.53
CA LYS A 128 10.82 8.81 6.23
C LYS A 128 12.08 9.15 7.02
N ASN A 129 12.90 10.08 6.55
CA ASN A 129 14.07 10.54 7.29
C ASN A 129 13.66 11.32 8.56
N LEU A 130 12.62 12.17 8.48
CA LEU A 130 12.07 12.86 9.67
C LEU A 130 11.55 11.86 10.72
N ALA A 131 11.04 10.72 10.28
CA ALA A 131 10.59 9.65 11.17
C ALA A 131 11.74 9.02 11.97
N MET A 132 12.98 9.06 11.48
CA MET A 132 14.16 8.63 12.24
C MET A 132 14.40 9.51 13.48
N PHE A 133 13.87 10.74 13.49
CA PHE A 133 13.86 11.63 14.66
C PHE A 133 12.56 11.51 15.49
N GLY A 134 11.66 10.57 15.14
CA GLY A 134 10.46 10.24 15.88
C GLY A 134 9.13 10.68 15.24
N LEU A 135 9.13 11.68 14.35
CA LEU A 135 7.90 12.23 13.79
C LEU A 135 7.14 11.20 12.93
N GLY A 136 5.98 10.77 13.42
CA GLY A 136 5.13 9.82 12.68
C GLY A 136 5.75 8.43 12.46
N LEU A 137 6.77 8.05 13.21
CA LEU A 137 7.47 6.76 13.04
C LEU A 137 6.50 5.56 13.05
N TYR A 138 5.45 5.62 13.85
CA TYR A 138 4.49 4.53 14.02
C TYR A 138 3.66 4.21 12.76
N ILE A 139 3.51 5.16 11.83
CA ILE A 139 2.73 4.93 10.61
C ILE A 139 3.42 3.98 9.63
N TYR A 140 4.74 3.83 9.76
CA TYR A 140 5.57 2.94 8.93
C TYR A 140 5.73 1.53 9.52
N ALA A 141 5.18 1.30 10.72
CA ALA A 141 5.25 -0.02 11.33
C ALA A 141 4.51 -1.06 10.46
N GLY A 142 5.21 -2.09 10.03
CA GLY A 142 4.68 -3.15 9.17
C GLY A 142 4.80 -2.93 7.66
N GLU A 143 5.28 -1.76 7.18
CA GLU A 143 5.47 -1.54 5.74
C GLU A 143 6.53 -2.46 5.11
N ASP A 144 7.54 -2.85 5.89
CA ASP A 144 8.65 -3.69 5.43
C ASP A 144 8.43 -5.19 5.74
N LEU A 145 7.26 -5.56 6.26
CA LEU A 145 6.91 -6.96 6.39
C LEU A 145 6.82 -7.59 4.99
N PRO A 146 7.29 -8.84 4.82
CA PRO A 146 7.05 -9.56 3.58
C PRO A 146 5.55 -9.47 3.24
N SER A 147 5.24 -9.06 2.02
CA SER A 147 3.86 -9.19 1.56
C SER A 147 3.51 -10.66 1.68
N GLU A 148 2.61 -11.01 2.58
CA GLU A 148 1.96 -12.30 2.47
C GLU A 148 1.43 -12.39 1.05
N ASP A 149 1.72 -13.48 0.37
CA ASP A 149 1.06 -13.75 -0.91
C ASP A 149 -0.43 -13.51 -0.67
N PRO A 150 -1.12 -12.76 -1.55
CA PRO A 150 -2.53 -12.51 -1.35
C PRO A 150 -3.19 -13.86 -1.05
N PRO A 151 -4.01 -13.97 0.01
CA PRO A 151 -4.59 -15.25 0.40
C PRO A 151 -5.19 -15.91 -0.84
N GLU A 152 -5.00 -17.21 -0.96
CA GLU A 152 -5.54 -17.94 -2.12
C GLU A 152 -7.01 -17.54 -2.29
N PRO A 153 -7.45 -17.17 -3.51
CA PRO A 153 -8.85 -16.81 -3.72
C PRO A 153 -9.72 -17.95 -3.21
N ILE A 154 -10.62 -17.62 -2.33
CA ILE A 154 -11.57 -18.59 -1.79
C ILE A 154 -12.37 -19.15 -2.96
N ASP A 155 -12.38 -20.47 -3.11
CA ASP A 155 -13.29 -21.10 -4.07
C ASP A 155 -14.73 -20.96 -3.58
N ILE A 156 -15.43 -19.99 -4.15
CA ILE A 156 -16.84 -19.70 -3.81
C ILE A 156 -17.84 -20.60 -4.52
N THR A 157 -17.39 -21.45 -5.44
CA THR A 157 -18.26 -22.33 -6.24
C THR A 157 -19.15 -23.22 -5.37
N PRO A 158 -18.65 -23.88 -4.32
CA PRO A 158 -19.49 -24.68 -3.43
C PRO A 158 -20.54 -23.83 -2.71
N HIS A 159 -20.17 -22.61 -2.33
CA HIS A 159 -21.06 -21.69 -1.61
C HIS A 159 -22.18 -21.15 -2.51
N LEU A 160 -21.86 -20.78 -3.75
CA LEU A 160 -22.85 -20.36 -4.75
C LEU A 160 -23.84 -21.49 -5.05
N LYS A 161 -23.34 -22.71 -5.19
CA LYS A 161 -24.17 -23.88 -5.39
C LYS A 161 -25.10 -24.11 -4.19
N ALA A 162 -24.58 -24.12 -2.97
CA ALA A 162 -25.37 -24.33 -1.76
C ALA A 162 -26.48 -23.26 -1.58
N ILE A 163 -26.22 -21.99 -1.94
CA ILE A 163 -27.22 -20.93 -1.96
C ILE A 163 -28.29 -21.22 -3.03
N GLY A 164 -27.88 -21.66 -4.23
CA GLY A 164 -28.80 -22.02 -5.31
C GLY A 164 -29.70 -23.21 -4.99
N ASP A 165 -29.21 -24.16 -4.21
CA ASP A 165 -29.93 -25.39 -3.82
C ASP A 165 -30.81 -25.21 -2.58
N ALA A 166 -30.83 -24.06 -1.90
CA ALA A 166 -31.63 -23.81 -0.71
C ALA A 166 -33.13 -23.98 -0.99
N VAL A 167 -33.80 -24.83 -0.23
CA VAL A 167 -35.19 -25.25 -0.49
C VAL A 167 -36.26 -24.26 0.00
N ASP A 168 -35.93 -23.44 1.00
CA ASP A 168 -36.80 -22.42 1.60
C ASP A 168 -36.00 -21.22 2.07
N LEU A 169 -36.67 -20.20 2.60
CA LEU A 169 -36.05 -18.95 3.05
C LEU A 169 -35.16 -19.14 4.29
N ASP A 170 -35.48 -20.08 5.17
CA ASP A 170 -34.67 -20.35 6.37
C ASP A 170 -33.38 -21.09 6.02
N ALA A 171 -33.47 -22.08 5.13
CA ALA A 171 -32.30 -22.76 4.54
C ALA A 171 -31.40 -21.76 3.79
N LEU A 172 -31.99 -20.86 2.99
CA LEU A 172 -31.26 -19.82 2.29
C LEU A 172 -30.51 -18.88 3.23
N LYS A 173 -31.19 -18.44 4.31
CA LYS A 173 -30.59 -17.57 5.33
C LYS A 173 -29.40 -18.24 6.02
N ASN A 174 -29.58 -19.47 6.46
CA ASN A 174 -28.52 -20.23 7.17
C ASN A 174 -27.31 -20.49 6.26
N THR A 175 -27.55 -20.91 5.03
CA THR A 175 -26.51 -21.16 4.02
C THR A 175 -25.74 -19.86 3.68
N TYR A 176 -26.45 -18.75 3.50
CA TYR A 176 -25.84 -17.45 3.24
C TYR A 176 -24.94 -17.01 4.39
N ILE A 177 -25.42 -17.09 5.63
CA ILE A 177 -24.61 -16.73 6.82
C ILE A 177 -23.35 -17.59 6.93
N ALA A 178 -23.46 -18.90 6.69
CA ALA A 178 -22.31 -19.79 6.68
C ALA A 178 -21.30 -19.43 5.59
N SER A 179 -21.77 -19.12 4.38
CA SER A 179 -20.94 -18.73 3.25
C SER A 179 -20.23 -17.39 3.49
N VAL A 180 -20.92 -16.41 4.06
CA VAL A 180 -20.35 -15.10 4.43
C VAL A 180 -19.20 -15.26 5.44
N ARG A 181 -19.32 -16.15 6.43
CA ARG A 181 -18.27 -16.40 7.42
C ARG A 181 -16.98 -16.92 6.81
N VAL A 182 -17.09 -17.77 5.79
CA VAL A 182 -15.92 -18.33 5.08
C VAL A 182 -15.30 -17.31 4.14
N CYS A 183 -16.12 -16.50 3.46
CA CYS A 183 -15.68 -15.55 2.45
C CYS A 183 -15.47 -14.12 3.00
N ASN A 184 -15.53 -13.93 4.32
CA ASN A 184 -15.39 -12.62 4.96
C ASN A 184 -13.99 -12.05 4.69
N GLY A 185 -13.95 -10.81 4.17
CA GLY A 185 -12.71 -10.13 3.76
C GLY A 185 -12.45 -10.14 2.25
N ASP A 186 -13.13 -10.99 1.47
CA ASP A 186 -13.08 -10.94 0.00
C ASP A 186 -14.31 -10.19 -0.55
N ALA A 187 -14.11 -8.91 -0.92
CA ALA A 187 -15.18 -8.05 -1.43
C ALA A 187 -15.81 -8.57 -2.73
N SER A 188 -15.04 -9.28 -3.58
CA SER A 188 -15.54 -9.87 -4.82
C SER A 188 -16.41 -11.09 -4.54
N ALA A 189 -15.97 -11.96 -3.64
CA ALA A 189 -16.73 -13.11 -3.17
C ALA A 189 -18.05 -12.67 -2.51
N MET A 190 -18.00 -11.70 -1.62
CA MET A 190 -19.19 -11.16 -0.94
C MET A 190 -20.23 -10.64 -1.91
N LYS A 191 -19.84 -9.88 -2.93
CA LYS A 191 -20.76 -9.38 -3.97
C LYS A 191 -21.43 -10.50 -4.75
N GLN A 192 -20.70 -11.57 -5.06
CA GLN A 192 -21.25 -12.71 -5.79
C GLN A 192 -22.22 -13.55 -4.93
N LEU A 193 -21.90 -13.73 -3.63
CA LEU A 193 -22.79 -14.41 -2.68
C LEU A 193 -24.10 -13.64 -2.48
N GLU A 194 -24.01 -12.30 -2.39
CA GLU A 194 -25.18 -11.44 -2.25
C GLU A 194 -26.10 -11.53 -3.49
N ALA A 195 -25.54 -11.44 -4.70
CA ALA A 195 -26.28 -11.59 -5.92
C ALA A 195 -26.98 -12.96 -6.03
N ALA A 196 -26.27 -14.05 -5.67
CA ALA A 196 -26.84 -15.40 -5.67
C ALA A 196 -27.99 -15.55 -4.63
N LYS A 197 -27.81 -15.00 -3.43
CA LYS A 197 -28.86 -14.97 -2.38
C LYS A 197 -30.10 -14.23 -2.89
N ASP A 198 -29.95 -13.07 -3.51
CA ASP A 198 -31.10 -12.27 -3.96
C ASP A 198 -31.83 -12.94 -5.12
N ALA A 199 -31.11 -13.56 -6.06
CA ALA A 199 -31.68 -14.36 -7.13
C ALA A 199 -32.50 -15.55 -6.57
N ARG A 200 -31.92 -16.31 -5.60
CA ARG A 200 -32.63 -17.46 -5.02
C ARG A 200 -33.84 -17.04 -4.20
N LYS A 201 -33.71 -15.93 -3.44
CA LYS A 201 -34.84 -15.37 -2.68
C LYS A 201 -36.01 -15.01 -3.62
N ALA A 202 -35.76 -14.36 -4.74
CA ALA A 202 -36.78 -14.03 -5.73
C ALA A 202 -37.48 -15.30 -6.28
N ALA A 203 -36.70 -16.34 -6.58
CA ALA A 203 -37.26 -17.63 -7.06
C ALA A 203 -38.14 -18.32 -6.02
N LEU A 204 -37.74 -18.32 -4.75
CA LEU A 204 -38.52 -18.92 -3.65
C LEU A 204 -39.79 -18.13 -3.33
N THR A 205 -39.78 -16.81 -3.44
CA THR A 205 -40.97 -15.97 -3.21
C THR A 205 -41.90 -15.91 -4.40
N GLY A 206 -41.39 -16.01 -5.64
CA GLY A 206 -42.21 -16.05 -6.86
C GLY A 206 -42.89 -17.40 -7.12
N ALA A 207 -42.41 -18.49 -6.49
CA ALA A 207 -43.01 -19.81 -6.58
C ALA A 207 -44.19 -20.04 -5.60
N GLN A 208 -44.44 -19.05 -4.71
CA GLN A 208 -45.54 -19.11 -3.73
C GLN A 208 -46.75 -18.24 -4.13
N ALA A 209 -46.72 -17.62 -5.31
CA ALA A 209 -47.80 -16.87 -5.92
C ALA A 209 -48.42 -17.66 -7.11
#